data_e1323feddf713a590afd1ab5765be860
#
_entry.id   e1323feddf713a590afd1ab5765be860
#
_cell.length_a   1.000
_cell.length_b   1.000
_cell.length_c   1.000
_cell.angle_alpha   90.00
_cell.angle_beta   90.00
_cell.angle_gamma   90.00
#
_symmetry.space_group_name_H-M   'P 1'
#
loop_
_entity.id
_entity.type
_entity.pdbx_description
1 polymer ?
#
loop_
_entity_poly.entity_id
_entity_poly.type
_entity_poly.pdbx_seq_one_letter_code
_entity_poly.pdbx_strand_id
1 'polypeptide(L)'
;MDDKLRGMLSPYNPWWDTVKGIWREDIPLYRRTIVERVISDIEELPQIVSVTGPRRVGKTTALRQVICHLLDNKSIAPERVLYFSFDDPEMFVSSELQREIFDRLVAYAKGKGATKEVPFYFFLDEIQRLPRWELFLKKYYDLKFPARFIISGSASSPIFRSSQESLLGRIKDRHLLPFSFREFCLYNLNSDPKFKDALPKPEELRQLLLDEKAEDALRYLELLDNKLSPFRNQLSQSVAGYTREGGFPEVWSIRDPIRKMEYLMEQQVRKVLYEDLMALTKYKKPENVLRFFIYLLAHPGIEINTAKVAKEIGVERRIIEENLPRLVMTDLILRVQKFTHKPLRVKQGNIKCYPVDLALRNAVLKTWQDFTADPDMMGLYAENLAARQLSTWTEAIDISFYREKNTEVDFVVTHGGNKYLPIEVKHRKGKEMTSGLKHFMKKFRLSFGLMVTRERQILLEDGILCVPLRYFLLAT
;
A
#
# COMPACT_ATOMS: atom_id res chain seq x y z
N MET A 1 1.83 -5.64 38.29
CA MET A 1 1.39 -6.50 37.18
C MET A 1 1.24 -7.89 37.76
N ASP A 2 0.12 -8.53 37.51
CA ASP A 2 -0.11 -9.92 37.86
C ASP A 2 0.94 -10.77 37.13
N ASP A 3 1.53 -11.77 37.82
CA ASP A 3 2.61 -12.62 37.26
C ASP A 3 2.15 -13.35 35.97
N LYS A 4 0.87 -13.69 35.91
CA LYS A 4 0.27 -14.28 34.70
C LYS A 4 0.29 -13.33 33.51
N LEU A 5 -0.08 -12.07 33.70
CA LEU A 5 -0.03 -11.07 32.62
C LEU A 5 1.41 -10.78 32.20
N ARG A 6 2.34 -10.72 33.16
CA ARG A 6 3.76 -10.55 32.84
C ARG A 6 4.30 -11.72 32.03
N GLY A 7 3.96 -12.96 32.40
CA GLY A 7 4.35 -14.16 31.68
C GLY A 7 3.87 -14.15 30.23
N MET A 8 2.62 -13.70 30.00
CA MET A 8 2.05 -13.57 28.66
C MET A 8 2.72 -12.46 27.83
N LEU A 9 3.03 -11.31 28.42
CA LEU A 9 3.58 -10.17 27.70
C LEU A 9 5.10 -10.24 27.48
N SER A 10 5.85 -10.89 28.38
CA SER A 10 7.33 -10.90 28.33
C SER A 10 7.88 -11.45 27.01
N PRO A 11 7.36 -12.53 26.42
CA PRO A 11 7.85 -13.04 25.14
C PRO A 11 7.72 -12.03 23.98
N TYR A 12 6.73 -11.17 24.05
CA TYR A 12 6.50 -10.11 23.06
C TYR A 12 7.36 -8.86 23.29
N ASN A 13 7.92 -8.68 24.50
CA ASN A 13 8.64 -7.47 24.93
C ASN A 13 10.05 -7.81 25.43
N PRO A 14 10.90 -8.42 24.60
CA PRO A 14 12.23 -8.89 25.00
C PRO A 14 13.18 -7.75 25.44
N TRP A 15 12.88 -6.50 25.10
CA TRP A 15 13.62 -5.33 25.56
C TRP A 15 13.40 -4.99 27.04
N TRP A 16 12.42 -5.59 27.71
CA TRP A 16 12.25 -5.41 29.15
C TRP A 16 13.36 -6.08 29.96
N ASP A 17 13.91 -7.18 29.43
CA ASP A 17 15.01 -7.91 30.08
C ASP A 17 16.37 -7.51 29.51
N THR A 18 16.45 -7.21 28.21
CA THR A 18 17.71 -6.90 27.51
C THR A 18 17.48 -5.90 26.39
N VAL A 19 17.85 -4.64 26.57
CA VAL A 19 17.68 -3.57 25.58
C VAL A 19 18.44 -3.87 24.29
N LYS A 20 19.61 -4.49 24.37
CA LYS A 20 20.46 -4.92 23.23
C LYS A 20 20.47 -6.44 23.17
N GLY A 21 19.48 -7.05 22.59
CA GLY A 21 19.34 -8.50 22.53
C GLY A 21 19.22 -9.07 21.13
N ILE A 22 19.29 -10.38 21.04
CA ILE A 22 19.15 -11.19 19.83
C ILE A 22 17.85 -10.88 19.05
N TRP A 23 16.80 -10.39 19.74
CA TRP A 23 15.52 -10.02 19.14
C TRP A 23 15.63 -8.94 18.04
N ARG A 24 16.75 -8.19 17.99
CA ARG A 24 17.03 -7.19 16.95
C ARG A 24 17.58 -7.79 15.67
N GLU A 25 18.19 -8.97 15.73
CA GLU A 25 18.80 -9.64 14.59
C GLU A 25 17.75 -10.00 13.53
N ASP A 26 16.51 -10.26 13.96
CA ASP A 26 15.40 -10.55 13.08
C ASP A 26 14.76 -9.32 12.44
N ILE A 27 15.21 -8.10 12.82
CA ILE A 27 14.64 -6.86 12.29
C ILE A 27 15.52 -6.38 11.13
N PRO A 28 14.98 -6.32 9.89
CA PRO A 28 15.74 -5.85 8.73
C PRO A 28 16.28 -4.42 8.95
N LEU A 29 17.53 -4.19 8.53
CA LEU A 29 18.15 -2.86 8.58
C LEU A 29 17.48 -1.85 7.64
N TYR A 30 16.94 -2.34 6.52
CA TYR A 30 16.19 -1.49 5.60
C TYR A 30 14.89 -1.02 6.25
N ARG A 31 14.73 0.31 6.33
CA ARG A 31 13.50 0.95 6.83
C ARG A 31 12.67 1.44 5.65
N ARG A 32 11.41 1.05 5.64
CA ARG A 32 10.44 1.56 4.67
C ARG A 32 10.01 2.98 5.05
N THR A 33 9.64 3.79 4.07
CA THR A 33 9.22 5.19 4.26
C THR A 33 8.10 5.35 5.30
N ILE A 34 7.25 4.34 5.46
CA ILE A 34 6.16 4.37 6.46
C ILE A 34 6.69 4.47 7.89
N VAL A 35 7.86 3.91 8.18
CA VAL A 35 8.44 3.93 9.54
C VAL A 35 8.71 5.36 9.97
N GLU A 36 9.33 6.16 9.09
CA GLU A 36 9.60 7.58 9.39
C GLU A 36 8.31 8.39 9.52
N ARG A 37 7.30 8.09 8.71
CA ARG A 37 5.98 8.73 8.81
C ARG A 37 5.27 8.41 10.13
N VAL A 38 5.33 7.15 10.57
CA VAL A 38 4.75 6.72 11.87
C VAL A 38 5.48 7.40 13.02
N ILE A 39 6.81 7.51 12.95
CA ILE A 39 7.61 8.22 13.97
C ILE A 39 7.19 9.69 14.06
N SER A 40 7.13 10.40 12.92
CA SER A 40 6.66 11.81 12.89
C SER A 40 5.25 11.97 13.43
N ASP A 41 4.31 11.08 13.06
CA ASP A 41 2.94 11.11 13.58
C ASP A 41 2.87 10.92 15.11
N ILE A 42 3.66 9.99 15.64
CA ILE A 42 3.72 9.76 17.11
C ILE A 42 4.24 10.99 17.86
N GLU A 43 5.17 11.71 17.27
CA GLU A 43 5.80 12.89 17.88
C GLU A 43 4.92 14.14 17.76
N GLU A 44 4.29 14.34 16.60
CA GLU A 44 3.62 15.59 16.27
C GLU A 44 2.11 15.58 16.52
N LEU A 45 1.46 14.40 16.44
CA LEU A 45 0.02 14.30 16.50
C LEU A 45 -0.47 13.67 17.82
N PRO A 46 -1.59 14.16 18.39
CA PRO A 46 -2.20 13.52 19.56
C PRO A 46 -2.99 12.25 19.20
N GLN A 47 -3.18 11.97 17.92
CA GLN A 47 -4.05 10.92 17.41
C GLN A 47 -3.45 9.53 17.63
N ILE A 48 -4.32 8.51 17.62
CA ILE A 48 -3.95 7.11 17.52
C ILE A 48 -3.37 6.89 16.14
N VAL A 49 -2.20 6.28 16.03
CA VAL A 49 -1.59 5.95 14.73
C VAL A 49 -1.94 4.53 14.34
N SER A 50 -2.53 4.37 13.16
CA SER A 50 -2.92 3.07 12.63
C SER A 50 -2.05 2.70 11.41
N VAL A 51 -1.51 1.49 11.40
CA VAL A 51 -0.78 0.91 10.26
C VAL A 51 -1.59 -0.23 9.68
N THR A 52 -2.26 0.04 8.56
CA THR A 52 -3.12 -0.94 7.86
C THR A 52 -2.49 -1.41 6.56
N GLY A 53 -2.98 -2.48 6.00
CA GLY A 53 -2.53 -2.99 4.70
C GLY A 53 -2.69 -4.50 4.59
N PRO A 54 -2.40 -5.09 3.42
CA PRO A 54 -2.49 -6.52 3.20
C PRO A 54 -1.68 -7.33 4.20
N ARG A 55 -1.98 -8.60 4.33
CA ARG A 55 -1.17 -9.52 5.14
C ARG A 55 0.25 -9.59 4.57
N ARG A 56 1.25 -9.80 5.43
CA ARG A 56 2.66 -10.07 5.05
C ARG A 56 3.37 -8.98 4.24
N VAL A 57 2.92 -7.74 4.35
CA VAL A 57 3.61 -6.56 3.76
C VAL A 57 4.64 -5.94 4.68
N GLY A 58 4.80 -6.48 5.92
CA GLY A 58 5.78 -5.99 6.90
C GLY A 58 5.23 -5.01 7.94
N LYS A 59 3.92 -5.04 8.27
CA LYS A 59 3.33 -4.19 9.33
C LYS A 59 4.03 -4.39 10.68
N THR A 60 4.09 -5.63 11.15
CA THR A 60 4.78 -6.00 12.42
C THR A 60 6.25 -5.58 12.41
N THR A 61 6.94 -5.75 11.27
CA THR A 61 8.34 -5.31 11.11
C THR A 61 8.46 -3.79 11.25
N ALA A 62 7.55 -3.02 10.63
CA ALA A 62 7.54 -1.57 10.77
C ALA A 62 7.31 -1.13 12.21
N LEU A 63 6.35 -1.76 12.93
CA LEU A 63 6.13 -1.50 14.36
C LEU A 63 7.40 -1.78 15.19
N ARG A 64 8.08 -2.91 14.95
CA ARG A 64 9.32 -3.24 15.65
C ARG A 64 10.45 -2.24 15.34
N GLN A 65 10.55 -1.74 14.12
CA GLN A 65 11.51 -0.70 13.74
C GLN A 65 11.22 0.64 14.45
N VAL A 66 9.95 1.00 14.64
CA VAL A 66 9.55 2.16 15.43
C VAL A 66 9.92 1.96 16.92
N ILE A 67 9.70 0.77 17.47
CA ILE A 67 10.12 0.42 18.83
C ILE A 67 11.63 0.60 18.99
N CYS A 68 12.44 0.07 18.06
CA CYS A 68 13.89 0.29 18.08
C CYS A 68 14.25 1.78 18.09
N HIS A 69 13.56 2.60 17.26
CA HIS A 69 13.80 4.04 17.24
C HIS A 69 13.49 4.70 18.60
N LEU A 70 12.39 4.35 19.24
CA LEU A 70 12.04 4.90 20.54
C LEU A 70 13.07 4.54 21.63
N LEU A 71 13.55 3.30 21.62
CA LEU A 71 14.53 2.82 22.59
C LEU A 71 15.93 3.42 22.37
N ASP A 72 16.38 3.50 21.12
CA ASP A 72 17.76 3.86 20.76
C ASP A 72 17.95 5.37 20.58
N ASN A 73 17.06 6.00 19.81
CA ASN A 73 17.21 7.39 19.41
C ASN A 73 16.51 8.36 20.37
N LYS A 74 15.41 7.93 20.98
CA LYS A 74 14.66 8.76 21.96
C LYS A 74 14.95 8.40 23.41
N SER A 75 15.72 7.33 23.64
CA SER A 75 16.08 6.86 24.99
C SER A 75 14.88 6.65 25.91
N ILE A 76 13.75 6.20 25.33
CA ILE A 76 12.56 5.87 26.10
C ILE A 76 12.85 4.63 26.95
N ALA A 77 12.51 4.68 28.24
CA ALA A 77 12.70 3.56 29.15
C ALA A 77 11.96 2.31 28.63
N PRO A 78 12.63 1.14 28.56
CA PRO A 78 12.08 -0.08 27.96
C PRO A 78 10.72 -0.49 28.51
N GLU A 79 10.51 -0.34 29.81
CA GLU A 79 9.26 -0.67 30.49
C GLU A 79 8.09 0.28 30.16
N ARG A 80 8.33 1.38 29.43
CA ARG A 80 7.32 2.30 28.91
C ARG A 80 6.88 1.98 27.49
N VAL A 81 7.48 0.97 26.87
CA VAL A 81 7.15 0.49 25.54
C VAL A 81 6.58 -0.91 25.67
N LEU A 82 5.33 -1.10 25.28
CA LEU A 82 4.64 -2.38 25.31
C LEU A 82 4.13 -2.72 23.92
N TYR A 83 4.54 -3.89 23.44
CA TYR A 83 3.99 -4.53 22.24
C TYR A 83 3.14 -5.73 22.64
N PHE A 84 1.99 -5.89 22.00
CA PHE A 84 1.15 -7.06 22.15
C PHE A 84 0.43 -7.39 20.84
N SER A 85 0.39 -8.68 20.49
CA SER A 85 -0.37 -9.18 19.34
C SER A 85 -1.67 -9.83 19.82
N PHE A 86 -2.80 -9.34 19.30
CA PHE A 86 -4.12 -9.94 19.58
C PHE A 86 -4.38 -11.23 18.79
N ASP A 87 -3.41 -11.70 18.00
CA ASP A 87 -3.42 -13.04 17.39
C ASP A 87 -2.82 -14.11 18.33
N ASP A 88 -2.55 -13.75 19.58
CA ASP A 88 -2.09 -14.67 20.62
C ASP A 88 -3.14 -15.74 20.92
N PRO A 89 -2.76 -17.03 20.98
CA PRO A 89 -3.69 -18.14 21.25
C PRO A 89 -4.48 -17.98 22.56
N GLU A 90 -3.91 -17.40 23.61
CA GLU A 90 -4.61 -17.18 24.88
C GLU A 90 -5.82 -16.24 24.73
N MET A 91 -5.78 -15.32 23.77
CA MET A 91 -6.88 -14.43 23.45
C MET A 91 -8.10 -15.17 22.89
N PHE A 92 -7.91 -16.36 22.29
CA PHE A 92 -9.01 -17.15 21.74
C PHE A 92 -9.60 -18.13 22.76
N VAL A 93 -8.84 -18.49 23.79
CA VAL A 93 -9.25 -19.46 24.80
C VAL A 93 -10.01 -18.81 25.95
N SER A 94 -9.67 -17.56 26.31
CA SER A 94 -10.23 -16.88 27.49
C SER A 94 -11.10 -15.68 27.11
N SER A 95 -12.41 -15.84 27.20
CA SER A 95 -13.37 -14.73 27.03
C SER A 95 -13.27 -13.66 28.14
N GLU A 96 -12.79 -14.04 29.31
CA GLU A 96 -12.50 -13.13 30.40
C GLU A 96 -11.31 -12.23 30.08
N LEU A 97 -10.21 -12.83 29.60
CA LEU A 97 -9.03 -12.10 29.17
C LEU A 97 -9.38 -11.10 28.05
N GLN A 98 -10.16 -11.52 27.06
CA GLN A 98 -10.60 -10.61 25.99
C GLN A 98 -11.33 -9.36 26.52
N ARG A 99 -12.11 -9.50 27.58
CA ARG A 99 -12.85 -8.37 28.17
C ARG A 99 -11.97 -7.45 29.02
N GLU A 100 -10.97 -8.01 29.69
CA GLU A 100 -10.18 -7.32 30.70
C GLU A 100 -8.82 -6.86 30.21
N ILE A 101 -8.32 -7.39 29.09
CA ILE A 101 -6.93 -7.18 28.65
C ILE A 101 -6.58 -5.69 28.55
N PHE A 102 -7.46 -4.86 28.00
CA PHE A 102 -7.21 -3.43 27.86
C PHE A 102 -7.07 -2.74 29.21
N ASP A 103 -7.98 -3.03 30.15
CA ASP A 103 -7.93 -2.43 31.49
C ASP A 103 -6.68 -2.90 32.25
N ARG A 104 -6.24 -4.14 32.06
CA ARG A 104 -4.99 -4.67 32.62
C ARG A 104 -3.74 -4.00 32.00
N LEU A 105 -3.70 -3.80 30.67
CA LEU A 105 -2.62 -3.08 29.98
C LEU A 105 -2.53 -1.63 30.47
N VAL A 106 -3.66 -0.94 30.61
CA VAL A 106 -3.72 0.43 31.11
C VAL A 106 -3.32 0.51 32.58
N ALA A 107 -3.73 -0.45 33.41
CA ALA A 107 -3.31 -0.51 34.81
C ALA A 107 -1.79 -0.67 34.92
N TYR A 108 -1.18 -1.47 34.03
CA TYR A 108 0.27 -1.59 33.95
C TYR A 108 0.95 -0.25 33.62
N ALA A 109 0.48 0.46 32.61
CA ALA A 109 1.03 1.77 32.23
C ALA A 109 0.91 2.80 33.35
N LYS A 110 -0.23 2.82 34.07
CA LYS A 110 -0.40 3.67 35.26
C LYS A 110 0.63 3.35 36.36
N GLY A 111 0.86 2.06 36.61
CA GLY A 111 1.86 1.59 37.57
C GLY A 111 3.30 1.98 37.21
N LYS A 112 3.58 2.26 35.93
CA LYS A 112 4.87 2.75 35.44
C LYS A 112 4.97 4.29 35.41
N GLY A 113 4.01 5.01 36.04
CA GLY A 113 4.05 6.45 36.19
C GLY A 113 3.97 7.20 34.85
N ALA A 114 3.08 6.80 33.95
CA ALA A 114 2.84 7.54 32.72
C ALA A 114 2.30 8.94 33.01
N THR A 115 2.90 9.97 32.39
CA THR A 115 2.47 11.37 32.43
C THR A 115 2.37 11.94 31.02
N LYS A 116 1.81 13.15 30.88
CA LYS A 116 1.72 13.79 29.54
C LYS A 116 3.09 14.10 28.95
N GLU A 117 4.06 14.45 29.79
CA GLU A 117 5.43 14.78 29.42
C GLU A 117 6.23 13.51 29.10
N VAL A 118 5.90 12.41 29.77
CA VAL A 118 6.56 11.10 29.56
C VAL A 118 5.49 10.04 29.36
N PRO A 119 4.94 9.96 28.15
CA PRO A 119 3.84 9.04 27.85
C PRO A 119 4.28 7.58 27.82
N PHE A 120 3.29 6.70 27.90
CA PHE A 120 3.46 5.27 27.66
C PHE A 120 3.20 4.96 26.17
N TYR A 121 3.90 4.00 25.58
CA TYR A 121 3.77 3.63 24.17
C TYR A 121 3.18 2.22 24.06
N PHE A 122 1.98 2.13 23.47
CA PHE A 122 1.32 0.86 23.18
C PHE A 122 1.42 0.54 21.72
N PHE A 123 2.00 -0.60 21.38
CA PHE A 123 2.02 -1.19 20.05
C PHE A 123 1.09 -2.40 20.05
N LEU A 124 -0.08 -2.26 19.44
CA LEU A 124 -1.17 -3.24 19.49
C LEU A 124 -1.36 -3.84 18.09
N ASP A 125 -0.78 -5.00 17.87
CA ASP A 125 -0.80 -5.68 16.57
C ASP A 125 -2.03 -6.57 16.41
N GLU A 126 -2.55 -6.70 15.18
CA GLU A 126 -3.75 -7.47 14.81
C GLU A 126 -4.97 -7.11 15.68
N ILE A 127 -5.13 -5.81 16.00
CA ILE A 127 -6.13 -5.32 16.96
C ILE A 127 -7.56 -5.71 16.61
N GLN A 128 -7.87 -5.95 15.33
CA GLN A 128 -9.21 -6.38 14.88
C GLN A 128 -9.63 -7.76 15.43
N ARG A 129 -8.69 -8.51 16.01
CA ARG A 129 -9.01 -9.76 16.71
C ARG A 129 -9.71 -9.54 18.04
N LEU A 130 -9.55 -8.35 18.64
CA LEU A 130 -10.24 -7.99 19.87
C LEU A 130 -11.64 -7.40 19.54
N PRO A 131 -12.74 -8.01 20.01
CA PRO A 131 -14.08 -7.46 19.79
C PRO A 131 -14.22 -6.06 20.41
N ARG A 132 -14.82 -5.11 19.67
CA ARG A 132 -15.09 -3.73 20.13
C ARG A 132 -13.85 -2.95 20.59
N TRP A 133 -12.69 -3.25 20.04
CA TRP A 133 -11.42 -2.59 20.34
C TRP A 133 -11.50 -1.06 20.20
N GLU A 134 -12.29 -0.57 19.25
CA GLU A 134 -12.49 0.85 18.99
C GLU A 134 -13.08 1.60 20.17
N LEU A 135 -13.98 0.96 20.95
CA LEU A 135 -14.60 1.59 22.13
C LEU A 135 -13.58 1.79 23.25
N PHE A 136 -12.63 0.86 23.41
CA PHE A 136 -11.56 0.98 24.39
C PHE A 136 -10.61 2.11 24.00
N LEU A 137 -10.17 2.17 22.75
CA LEU A 137 -9.28 3.23 22.27
C LEU A 137 -9.96 4.61 22.37
N LYS A 138 -11.24 4.70 21.97
CA LYS A 138 -12.03 5.93 22.13
C LYS A 138 -12.09 6.39 23.57
N LYS A 139 -12.41 5.49 24.51
CA LYS A 139 -12.46 5.78 25.95
C LYS A 139 -11.16 6.41 26.41
N TYR A 140 -10.01 5.79 26.17
CA TYR A 140 -8.73 6.28 26.66
C TYR A 140 -8.21 7.51 25.92
N TYR A 141 -8.55 7.67 24.66
CA TYR A 141 -8.28 8.89 23.90
C TYR A 141 -9.07 10.09 24.48
N ASP A 142 -10.38 9.93 24.68
CA ASP A 142 -11.27 10.99 25.18
C ASP A 142 -10.93 11.36 26.65
N LEU A 143 -10.50 10.40 27.46
CA LEU A 143 -9.98 10.62 28.83
C LEU A 143 -8.58 11.28 28.84
N LYS A 144 -7.97 11.53 27.66
CA LYS A 144 -6.60 12.07 27.55
C LYS A 144 -5.59 11.26 28.39
N PHE A 145 -5.75 9.93 28.38
CA PHE A 145 -4.82 9.02 29.05
C PHE A 145 -3.40 9.25 28.50
N PRO A 146 -2.37 9.37 29.37
CA PRO A 146 -1.02 9.72 28.97
C PRO A 146 -0.31 8.54 28.24
N ALA A 147 -0.82 8.18 27.08
CA ALA A 147 -0.27 7.14 26.22
C ALA A 147 -0.35 7.49 24.74
N ARG A 148 0.56 6.92 23.99
CA ARG A 148 0.55 6.88 22.53
C ARG A 148 0.11 5.48 22.11
N PHE A 149 -0.95 5.39 21.33
CA PHE A 149 -1.45 4.13 20.79
C PHE A 149 -1.05 4.01 19.33
N ILE A 150 -0.29 2.96 19.03
CA ILE A 150 0.11 2.57 17.69
C ILE A 150 -0.53 1.21 17.44
N ILE A 151 -1.43 1.15 16.49
CA ILE A 151 -2.18 -0.08 16.20
C ILE A 151 -1.86 -0.59 14.81
N SER A 152 -1.97 -1.89 14.61
CA SER A 152 -1.95 -2.47 13.28
C SER A 152 -3.07 -3.47 13.08
N GLY A 153 -3.40 -3.68 11.82
CA GLY A 153 -4.40 -4.66 11.44
C GLY A 153 -4.46 -4.90 9.93
N SER A 154 -5.07 -6.03 9.55
CA SER A 154 -5.31 -6.32 8.15
C SER A 154 -6.38 -5.37 7.60
N ALA A 155 -6.05 -4.63 6.54
CA ALA A 155 -7.01 -3.78 5.82
C ALA A 155 -8.15 -4.59 5.20
N SER A 156 -7.92 -5.88 4.96
CA SER A 156 -8.93 -6.82 4.46
C SER A 156 -10.03 -7.14 5.47
N SER A 157 -9.85 -6.76 6.75
CA SER A 157 -10.92 -6.91 7.73
C SER A 157 -11.93 -5.77 7.61
N PRO A 158 -13.15 -5.99 7.08
CA PRO A 158 -14.22 -4.99 7.10
C PRO A 158 -14.58 -4.55 8.53
N ILE A 159 -14.34 -5.39 9.54
CA ILE A 159 -14.48 -5.03 10.96
C ILE A 159 -13.55 -3.88 11.29
N PHE A 160 -12.30 -3.93 10.81
CA PHE A 160 -11.34 -2.87 11.07
C PHE A 160 -11.82 -1.53 10.52
N ARG A 161 -12.33 -1.50 9.27
CA ARG A 161 -12.82 -0.26 8.65
C ARG A 161 -14.10 0.28 9.29
N SER A 162 -15.10 -0.58 9.58
CA SER A 162 -16.33 -0.13 10.26
C SER A 162 -16.06 0.37 11.68
N SER A 163 -15.06 -0.21 12.34
CA SER A 163 -14.63 0.24 13.66
C SER A 163 -13.89 1.57 13.62
N GLN A 164 -13.16 1.86 12.53
CA GLN A 164 -12.51 3.16 12.33
C GLN A 164 -13.50 4.31 12.23
N GLU A 165 -14.72 4.10 11.73
CA GLU A 165 -15.76 5.12 11.67
C GLU A 165 -16.09 5.70 13.07
N SER A 166 -16.04 4.86 14.11
CA SER A 166 -16.24 5.31 15.50
C SER A 166 -15.09 6.16 16.05
N LEU A 167 -13.92 6.09 15.41
CA LEU A 167 -12.69 6.81 15.76
C LEU A 167 -12.40 8.00 14.82
N LEU A 168 -13.37 8.44 14.01
CA LEU A 168 -13.19 9.59 13.12
C LEU A 168 -12.65 10.81 13.89
N GLY A 169 -11.60 11.42 13.35
CA GLY A 169 -10.88 12.53 13.98
C GLY A 169 -9.89 12.14 15.09
N ARG A 170 -9.93 10.88 15.59
CA ARG A 170 -9.07 10.37 16.66
C ARG A 170 -7.95 9.47 16.17
N ILE A 171 -8.01 9.05 14.90
CA ILE A 171 -7.06 8.12 14.31
C ILE A 171 -6.39 8.73 13.08
N LYS A 172 -5.08 8.55 12.96
CA LYS A 172 -4.30 8.82 11.76
C LYS A 172 -3.95 7.49 11.11
N ASP A 173 -4.54 7.21 9.97
CA ASP A 173 -4.32 5.95 9.26
C ASP A 173 -3.16 6.05 8.27
N ARG A 174 -2.30 5.02 8.26
CA ARG A 174 -1.18 4.85 7.36
C ARG A 174 -1.29 3.51 6.65
N HIS A 175 -1.48 3.55 5.33
CA HIS A 175 -1.57 2.35 4.52
C HIS A 175 -0.18 1.85 4.11
N LEU A 176 0.11 0.60 4.44
CA LEU A 176 1.31 -0.11 4.03
C LEU A 176 0.95 -1.14 2.96
N LEU A 177 1.16 -0.77 1.71
CA LEU A 177 1.01 -1.68 0.56
C LEU A 177 2.29 -2.52 0.36
N PRO A 178 2.28 -3.55 -0.51
CA PRO A 178 3.52 -4.23 -0.91
C PRO A 178 4.60 -3.23 -1.32
N PHE A 179 5.86 -3.60 -1.27
CA PHE A 179 6.95 -2.70 -1.63
C PHE A 179 6.70 -2.02 -2.98
N SER A 180 6.90 -0.71 -3.06
CA SER A 180 6.94 0.00 -4.33
C SER A 180 8.19 -0.39 -5.12
N PHE A 181 8.23 -0.09 -6.43
CA PHE A 181 9.43 -0.33 -7.21
C PHE A 181 10.68 0.36 -6.63
N ARG A 182 10.52 1.58 -6.15
CA ARG A 182 11.59 2.31 -5.47
C ARG A 182 12.09 1.57 -4.22
N GLU A 183 11.17 1.13 -3.36
CA GLU A 183 11.52 0.37 -2.16
C GLU A 183 12.17 -0.98 -2.51
N PHE A 184 11.70 -1.66 -3.57
CA PHE A 184 12.30 -2.88 -4.09
C PHE A 184 13.74 -2.65 -4.56
N CYS A 185 14.02 -1.57 -5.32
CA CYS A 185 15.36 -1.21 -5.74
C CYS A 185 16.25 -0.88 -4.53
N LEU A 186 15.76 -0.08 -3.59
CA LEU A 186 16.50 0.27 -2.37
C LEU A 186 16.83 -0.97 -1.53
N TYR A 187 15.89 -1.90 -1.39
CA TYR A 187 16.13 -3.13 -0.65
C TYR A 187 17.20 -4.01 -1.30
N ASN A 188 17.12 -4.21 -2.62
CA ASN A 188 18.02 -5.11 -3.35
C ASN A 188 19.41 -4.48 -3.65
N LEU A 189 19.47 -3.16 -3.82
CA LEU A 189 20.70 -2.43 -4.16
C LEU A 189 21.27 -1.63 -2.96
N ASN A 190 20.75 -1.85 -1.76
CA ASN A 190 21.13 -1.11 -0.53
C ASN A 190 22.62 -1.25 -0.15
N SER A 191 23.31 -2.25 -0.69
CA SER A 191 24.76 -2.43 -0.49
C SER A 191 25.62 -1.41 -1.25
N ASP A 192 25.06 -0.67 -2.21
CA ASP A 192 25.77 0.37 -2.95
C ASP A 192 25.34 1.78 -2.48
N PRO A 193 26.18 2.45 -1.67
CA PRO A 193 25.89 3.82 -1.21
C PRO A 193 25.68 4.81 -2.36
N LYS A 194 26.43 4.65 -3.47
CA LYS A 194 26.31 5.53 -4.64
C LYS A 194 24.94 5.44 -5.31
N PHE A 195 24.32 4.26 -5.29
CA PHE A 195 22.95 4.10 -5.81
C PHE A 195 21.97 4.88 -4.95
N LYS A 196 22.06 4.76 -3.62
CA LYS A 196 21.18 5.47 -2.70
C LYS A 196 21.32 7.01 -2.86
N ASP A 197 22.53 7.51 -3.00
CA ASP A 197 22.82 8.94 -3.17
C ASP A 197 22.38 9.47 -4.54
N ALA A 198 22.35 8.60 -5.57
CA ALA A 198 21.85 8.95 -6.90
C ALA A 198 20.31 9.03 -6.98
N LEU A 199 19.59 8.37 -6.04
CA LEU A 199 18.14 8.36 -6.06
C LEU A 199 17.55 9.71 -5.65
N PRO A 200 16.58 10.22 -6.41
CA PRO A 200 15.91 11.48 -6.12
C PRO A 200 14.98 11.34 -4.90
N LYS A 201 14.58 12.45 -4.31
CA LYS A 201 13.44 12.49 -3.40
C LYS A 201 12.16 12.38 -4.21
N PRO A 202 11.25 11.45 -3.88
CA PRO A 202 10.04 11.21 -4.69
C PRO A 202 9.15 12.44 -4.82
N GLU A 203 9.15 13.30 -3.80
CA GLU A 203 8.31 14.48 -3.73
C GLU A 203 8.73 15.56 -4.75
N GLU A 204 10.01 15.65 -5.11
CA GLU A 204 10.53 16.70 -5.97
C GLU A 204 9.96 16.64 -7.39
N LEU A 205 10.10 15.50 -8.08
CA LEU A 205 9.52 15.35 -9.42
C LEU A 205 7.99 15.43 -9.39
N ARG A 206 7.36 14.75 -8.41
CA ARG A 206 5.91 14.79 -8.26
C ARG A 206 5.39 16.24 -8.13
N GLN A 207 6.05 17.07 -7.34
CA GLN A 207 5.66 18.46 -7.17
C GLN A 207 5.81 19.27 -8.48
N LEU A 208 6.92 19.07 -9.21
CA LEU A 208 7.12 19.71 -10.51
C LEU A 208 6.02 19.34 -11.52
N LEU A 209 5.61 18.05 -11.52
CA LEU A 209 4.54 17.56 -12.39
C LEU A 209 3.17 18.16 -12.01
N LEU A 210 2.86 18.23 -10.70
CA LEU A 210 1.60 18.79 -10.21
C LEU A 210 1.54 20.32 -10.36
N ASP A 211 2.68 21.01 -10.30
CA ASP A 211 2.80 22.46 -10.54
C ASP A 211 2.85 22.82 -12.03
N GLU A 212 2.75 21.85 -12.93
CA GLU A 212 2.84 22.01 -14.39
C GLU A 212 4.17 22.67 -14.84
N LYS A 213 5.26 22.48 -14.08
CA LYS A 213 6.60 23.02 -14.38
C LYS A 213 7.33 22.11 -15.36
N ALA A 214 6.87 22.09 -16.61
CA ALA A 214 7.32 21.14 -17.62
C ALA A 214 8.84 21.18 -17.88
N GLU A 215 9.41 22.38 -18.05
CA GLU A 215 10.85 22.57 -18.33
C GLU A 215 11.72 22.18 -17.12
N ASP A 216 11.28 22.49 -15.90
CA ASP A 216 12.00 22.12 -14.69
C ASP A 216 11.94 20.59 -14.47
N ALA A 217 10.79 19.97 -14.76
CA ALA A 217 10.65 18.51 -14.72
C ALA A 217 11.52 17.81 -15.78
N LEU A 218 11.62 18.39 -17.00
CA LEU A 218 12.52 17.90 -18.04
C LEU A 218 13.98 17.92 -17.56
N ARG A 219 14.47 19.06 -17.09
CA ARG A 219 15.85 19.21 -16.58
C ARG A 219 16.12 18.27 -15.41
N TYR A 220 15.17 18.14 -14.51
CA TYR A 220 15.27 17.21 -13.38
C TYR A 220 15.46 15.76 -13.83
N LEU A 221 14.68 15.32 -14.83
CA LEU A 221 14.77 13.97 -15.39
C LEU A 221 16.08 13.73 -16.14
N GLU A 222 16.58 14.72 -16.88
CA GLU A 222 17.89 14.64 -17.56
C GLU A 222 19.04 14.51 -16.55
N LEU A 223 19.01 15.28 -15.47
CA LEU A 223 19.98 15.16 -14.38
C LEU A 223 19.89 13.80 -13.70
N LEU A 224 18.67 13.28 -13.52
CA LEU A 224 18.44 11.95 -12.95
C LEU A 224 18.98 10.85 -13.85
N ASP A 225 18.74 10.91 -15.19
CA ASP A 225 19.26 9.93 -16.15
C ASP A 225 20.80 9.91 -16.13
N ASN A 226 21.45 11.08 -16.03
CA ASN A 226 22.90 11.17 -15.90
C ASN A 226 23.40 10.53 -14.61
N LYS A 227 22.79 10.84 -13.46
CA LYS A 227 23.17 10.25 -12.16
C LYS A 227 22.96 8.73 -12.11
N LEU A 228 21.91 8.23 -12.71
CA LEU A 228 21.57 6.81 -12.73
C LEU A 228 22.19 6.04 -13.90
N SER A 229 22.94 6.71 -14.78
CA SER A 229 23.57 6.06 -15.95
C SER A 229 24.45 4.85 -15.58
N PRO A 230 25.23 4.85 -14.48
CA PRO A 230 26.02 3.68 -14.10
C PRO A 230 25.16 2.47 -13.68
N PHE A 231 23.92 2.70 -13.26
CA PHE A 231 23.01 1.67 -12.73
C PHE A 231 21.96 1.21 -13.73
N ARG A 232 22.05 1.60 -15.01
CA ARG A 232 21.01 1.28 -16.03
C ARG A 232 20.72 -0.20 -16.17
N ASN A 233 21.74 -1.05 -16.14
CA ASN A 233 21.58 -2.50 -16.25
C ASN A 233 20.87 -3.08 -15.01
N GLN A 234 21.29 -2.68 -13.81
CA GLN A 234 20.67 -3.10 -12.56
C GLN A 234 19.18 -2.64 -12.49
N LEU A 235 18.90 -1.42 -12.92
CA LEU A 235 17.53 -0.90 -12.99
C LEU A 235 16.67 -1.67 -13.99
N SER A 236 17.20 -2.03 -15.14
CA SER A 236 16.47 -2.86 -16.11
C SER A 236 16.17 -4.25 -15.57
N GLN A 237 17.14 -4.89 -14.91
CA GLN A 237 16.94 -6.15 -14.19
C GLN A 237 15.95 -6.02 -13.05
N SER A 238 15.97 -4.89 -12.32
CA SER A 238 15.03 -4.62 -11.25
C SER A 238 13.60 -4.46 -11.76
N VAL A 239 13.39 -3.85 -12.94
CA VAL A 239 12.05 -3.80 -13.56
C VAL A 239 11.56 -5.22 -13.88
N ALA A 240 12.39 -6.04 -14.53
CA ALA A 240 12.05 -7.43 -14.83
C ALA A 240 11.76 -8.27 -13.57
N GLY A 241 12.61 -8.10 -12.54
CA GLY A 241 12.45 -8.76 -11.24
C GLY A 241 11.14 -8.33 -10.54
N TYR A 242 10.87 -7.02 -10.49
CA TYR A 242 9.70 -6.48 -9.84
C TYR A 242 8.38 -6.85 -10.55
N THR A 243 8.36 -6.86 -11.88
CA THR A 243 7.19 -7.33 -12.64
C THR A 243 6.90 -8.82 -12.41
N ARG A 244 7.93 -9.63 -12.17
CA ARG A 244 7.81 -11.06 -11.92
C ARG A 244 7.50 -11.38 -10.46
N GLU A 245 8.28 -10.84 -9.52
CA GLU A 245 8.27 -11.24 -8.11
C GLU A 245 7.44 -10.32 -7.21
N GLY A 246 7.13 -9.12 -7.68
CA GLY A 246 6.32 -8.14 -6.96
C GLY A 246 7.00 -7.56 -5.72
N GLY A 247 6.19 -6.97 -4.87
CA GLY A 247 6.60 -6.26 -3.67
C GLY A 247 6.27 -6.96 -2.35
N PHE A 248 5.86 -8.23 -2.34
CA PHE A 248 5.69 -9.01 -1.11
C PHE A 248 7.05 -9.55 -0.64
N PRO A 249 7.64 -9.03 0.46
CA PRO A 249 9.04 -9.32 0.80
C PRO A 249 9.31 -10.79 1.12
N GLU A 250 8.34 -11.52 1.68
CA GLU A 250 8.50 -12.93 2.02
C GLU A 250 8.71 -13.83 0.80
N VAL A 251 8.20 -13.41 -0.38
CA VAL A 251 8.39 -14.16 -1.63
C VAL A 251 9.84 -14.18 -2.08
N TRP A 252 10.62 -13.14 -1.74
CA TRP A 252 12.00 -13.00 -2.23
C TRP A 252 12.95 -14.03 -1.61
N SER A 253 12.66 -14.53 -0.41
CA SER A 253 13.45 -15.60 0.24
C SER A 253 13.20 -17.00 -0.36
N ILE A 254 12.10 -17.19 -1.09
CA ILE A 254 11.75 -18.45 -1.73
C ILE A 254 12.50 -18.55 -3.06
N ARG A 255 13.28 -19.60 -3.29
CA ARG A 255 14.05 -19.75 -4.55
C ARG A 255 13.22 -20.30 -5.70
N ASP A 256 12.37 -21.28 -5.42
CA ASP A 256 11.57 -21.99 -6.41
C ASP A 256 10.38 -21.14 -6.89
N PRO A 257 10.26 -20.84 -8.21
CA PRO A 257 9.15 -20.07 -8.75
C PRO A 257 7.77 -20.69 -8.50
N ILE A 258 7.65 -22.01 -8.53
CA ILE A 258 6.38 -22.70 -8.30
C ILE A 258 5.93 -22.47 -6.87
N ARG A 259 6.85 -22.66 -5.92
CA ARG A 259 6.57 -22.40 -4.49
C ARG A 259 6.25 -20.93 -4.21
N LYS A 260 6.85 -19.99 -4.93
CA LYS A 260 6.48 -18.56 -4.84
C LYS A 260 5.01 -18.35 -5.23
N MET A 261 4.58 -18.93 -6.34
CA MET A 261 3.20 -18.81 -6.82
C MET A 261 2.22 -19.49 -5.86
N GLU A 262 2.52 -20.69 -5.39
CA GLU A 262 1.72 -21.41 -4.40
C GLU A 262 1.58 -20.58 -3.11
N TYR A 263 2.69 -20.03 -2.62
CA TYR A 263 2.71 -19.18 -1.43
C TYR A 263 1.80 -17.96 -1.58
N LEU A 264 1.91 -17.21 -2.68
CA LEU A 264 1.05 -16.06 -2.95
C LEU A 264 -0.43 -16.47 -3.07
N MET A 265 -0.70 -17.57 -3.77
CA MET A 265 -2.07 -18.08 -3.93
C MET A 265 -2.69 -18.44 -2.56
N GLU A 266 -1.95 -19.11 -1.69
CA GLU A 266 -2.44 -19.50 -0.36
C GLU A 266 -2.53 -18.30 0.59
N GLN A 267 -1.48 -17.48 0.71
CA GLN A 267 -1.37 -16.47 1.75
C GLN A 267 -2.10 -15.17 1.40
N GLN A 268 -2.18 -14.80 0.11
CA GLN A 268 -2.77 -13.54 -0.32
C GLN A 268 -4.16 -13.73 -0.96
N VAL A 269 -4.37 -14.79 -1.73
CA VAL A 269 -5.65 -14.96 -2.42
C VAL A 269 -6.63 -15.76 -1.55
N ARG A 270 -6.25 -16.98 -1.15
CA ARG A 270 -7.16 -17.86 -0.39
C ARG A 270 -7.37 -17.40 1.04
N LYS A 271 -6.31 -17.13 1.79
CA LYS A 271 -6.46 -16.70 3.19
C LYS A 271 -7.25 -15.41 3.33
N VAL A 272 -6.98 -14.41 2.49
CA VAL A 272 -7.73 -13.15 2.52
C VAL A 272 -9.22 -13.40 2.23
N LEU A 273 -9.52 -14.28 1.28
CA LEU A 273 -10.92 -14.62 1.00
C LEU A 273 -11.56 -15.39 2.16
N TYR A 274 -10.96 -16.49 2.59
CA TYR A 274 -11.59 -17.43 3.53
C TYR A 274 -11.51 -16.98 4.98
N GLU A 275 -10.42 -16.33 5.40
CA GLU A 275 -10.27 -15.89 6.79
C GLU A 275 -10.74 -14.46 7.03
N ASP A 276 -10.53 -13.54 6.07
CA ASP A 276 -10.86 -12.13 6.29
C ASP A 276 -12.25 -11.77 5.78
N LEU A 277 -12.58 -12.11 4.53
CA LEU A 277 -13.87 -11.73 3.95
C LEU A 277 -15.03 -12.63 4.37
N MET A 278 -14.79 -13.94 4.49
CA MET A 278 -15.86 -14.90 4.83
C MET A 278 -16.16 -15.01 6.31
N ALA A 279 -15.22 -14.64 7.19
CA ALA A 279 -15.48 -14.54 8.62
C ALA A 279 -16.63 -13.59 8.95
N LEU A 280 -16.93 -12.64 8.05
CA LEU A 280 -17.93 -11.58 8.24
C LEU A 280 -19.26 -11.85 7.57
N THR A 281 -19.29 -12.73 6.59
CA THR A 281 -20.51 -12.97 5.78
C THR A 281 -20.60 -14.45 5.48
N LYS A 282 -21.71 -15.07 5.88
CA LYS A 282 -21.99 -16.46 5.51
C LYS A 282 -22.31 -16.52 4.01
N TYR A 283 -21.28 -16.74 3.19
CA TYR A 283 -21.47 -16.94 1.76
C TYR A 283 -22.02 -18.35 1.50
N LYS A 284 -23.07 -18.43 0.72
CA LYS A 284 -23.62 -19.73 0.28
C LYS A 284 -22.68 -20.44 -0.71
N LYS A 285 -21.93 -19.68 -1.52
CA LYS A 285 -21.03 -20.18 -2.58
C LYS A 285 -19.73 -19.36 -2.61
N PRO A 286 -18.79 -19.61 -1.70
CA PRO A 286 -17.53 -18.87 -1.61
C PRO A 286 -16.68 -19.01 -2.88
N GLU A 287 -16.80 -20.11 -3.62
CA GLU A 287 -16.05 -20.36 -4.85
C GLU A 287 -16.37 -19.31 -5.94
N ASN A 288 -17.58 -18.77 -5.97
CA ASN A 288 -17.98 -17.76 -6.94
C ASN A 288 -17.29 -16.42 -6.65
N VAL A 289 -17.09 -16.09 -5.36
CA VAL A 289 -16.32 -14.90 -4.98
C VAL A 289 -14.84 -15.09 -5.30
N LEU A 290 -14.31 -16.30 -5.08
CA LEU A 290 -12.93 -16.65 -5.47
C LEU A 290 -12.73 -16.52 -6.99
N ARG A 291 -13.65 -17.04 -7.81
CA ARG A 291 -13.60 -16.89 -9.28
C ARG A 291 -13.56 -15.43 -9.68
N PHE A 292 -14.40 -14.59 -9.09
CA PHE A 292 -14.41 -13.17 -9.36
C PHE A 292 -13.11 -12.48 -8.92
N PHE A 293 -12.57 -12.85 -7.76
CA PHE A 293 -11.30 -12.32 -7.30
C PHE A 293 -10.14 -12.70 -8.23
N ILE A 294 -10.04 -13.97 -8.62
CA ILE A 294 -9.06 -14.45 -9.60
C ILE A 294 -9.21 -13.68 -10.92
N TYR A 295 -10.45 -13.47 -11.38
CA TYR A 295 -10.71 -12.71 -12.60
C TYR A 295 -10.16 -11.29 -12.53
N LEU A 296 -10.37 -10.57 -11.42
CA LEU A 296 -9.83 -9.23 -11.22
C LEU A 296 -8.29 -9.22 -11.22
N LEU A 297 -7.67 -10.20 -10.56
CA LEU A 297 -6.21 -10.33 -10.52
C LEU A 297 -5.62 -10.68 -11.90
N ALA A 298 -6.33 -11.49 -12.70
CA ALA A 298 -5.90 -11.91 -14.02
C ALA A 298 -5.97 -10.81 -15.10
N HIS A 299 -6.87 -9.81 -14.91
CA HIS A 299 -7.18 -8.80 -15.93
C HIS A 299 -6.90 -7.36 -15.42
N PRO A 300 -5.63 -6.95 -15.30
CA PRO A 300 -5.28 -5.58 -14.90
C PRO A 300 -5.89 -4.54 -15.86
N GLY A 301 -6.39 -3.43 -15.30
CA GLY A 301 -6.95 -2.33 -16.10
C GLY A 301 -8.31 -2.60 -16.69
N ILE A 302 -8.95 -3.72 -16.35
CA ILE A 302 -10.28 -4.01 -16.87
C ILE A 302 -11.34 -3.03 -16.36
N GLU A 303 -12.14 -2.46 -17.27
CA GLU A 303 -13.33 -1.69 -16.91
C GLU A 303 -14.48 -2.66 -16.55
N ILE A 304 -14.98 -2.57 -15.35
CA ILE A 304 -15.95 -3.52 -14.81
C ILE A 304 -17.35 -3.24 -15.38
N ASN A 305 -17.80 -4.16 -16.24
CA ASN A 305 -19.20 -4.30 -16.60
C ASN A 305 -19.73 -5.54 -15.89
N THR A 306 -20.53 -5.34 -14.84
CA THR A 306 -20.99 -6.42 -13.95
C THR A 306 -21.74 -7.53 -14.67
N ALA A 307 -22.55 -7.20 -15.69
CA ALA A 307 -23.29 -8.18 -16.48
C ALA A 307 -22.37 -9.01 -17.39
N LYS A 308 -21.40 -8.35 -18.08
CA LYS A 308 -20.43 -9.03 -18.94
C LYS A 308 -19.54 -9.96 -18.13
N VAL A 309 -18.98 -9.47 -17.04
CA VAL A 309 -18.10 -10.25 -16.16
C VAL A 309 -18.84 -11.44 -15.57
N ALA A 310 -20.07 -11.24 -15.08
CA ALA A 310 -20.92 -12.32 -14.53
C ALA A 310 -21.13 -13.47 -15.52
N LYS A 311 -21.44 -13.13 -16.78
CA LYS A 311 -21.61 -14.11 -17.87
C LYS A 311 -20.31 -14.83 -18.17
N GLU A 312 -19.18 -14.12 -18.23
CA GLU A 312 -17.88 -14.66 -18.59
C GLU A 312 -17.37 -15.68 -17.55
N ILE A 313 -17.53 -15.40 -16.26
CA ILE A 313 -17.06 -16.30 -15.20
C ILE A 313 -18.15 -17.26 -14.66
N GLY A 314 -19.37 -17.21 -15.20
CA GLY A 314 -20.44 -18.12 -14.85
C GLY A 314 -20.99 -17.91 -13.42
N VAL A 315 -21.15 -16.65 -12.98
CA VAL A 315 -21.70 -16.30 -11.67
C VAL A 315 -22.90 -15.35 -11.80
N GLU A 316 -23.67 -15.22 -10.73
CA GLU A 316 -24.77 -14.23 -10.68
C GLU A 316 -24.18 -12.80 -10.60
N ARG A 317 -24.79 -11.86 -11.34
CA ARG A 317 -24.41 -10.44 -11.34
C ARG A 317 -24.34 -9.84 -9.92
N ARG A 318 -25.27 -10.23 -9.07
CA ARG A 318 -25.33 -9.79 -7.66
C ARG A 318 -24.05 -10.11 -6.88
N ILE A 319 -23.42 -11.25 -7.16
CA ILE A 319 -22.16 -11.64 -6.50
C ILE A 319 -21.06 -10.62 -6.80
N ILE A 320 -20.99 -10.13 -8.04
CA ILE A 320 -20.03 -9.11 -8.44
C ILE A 320 -20.31 -7.79 -7.74
N GLU A 321 -21.56 -7.33 -7.79
CA GLU A 321 -21.98 -6.04 -7.23
C GLU A 321 -21.77 -5.95 -5.71
N GLU A 322 -22.08 -7.02 -4.98
CA GLU A 322 -21.89 -7.08 -3.53
C GLU A 322 -20.44 -7.25 -3.09
N ASN A 323 -19.64 -7.96 -3.89
CA ASN A 323 -18.28 -8.32 -3.47
C ASN A 323 -17.18 -7.42 -4.05
N LEU A 324 -17.42 -6.68 -5.13
CA LEU A 324 -16.44 -5.76 -5.66
C LEU A 324 -15.96 -4.71 -4.63
N PRO A 325 -16.84 -4.02 -3.88
CA PRO A 325 -16.40 -3.12 -2.82
C PRO A 325 -15.57 -3.83 -1.75
N ARG A 326 -15.95 -5.05 -1.38
CA ARG A 326 -15.26 -5.84 -0.35
C ARG A 326 -13.86 -6.27 -0.82
N LEU A 327 -13.73 -6.70 -2.08
CA LEU A 327 -12.43 -7.07 -2.66
C LEU A 327 -11.49 -5.86 -2.77
N VAL A 328 -12.02 -4.69 -3.11
CA VAL A 328 -11.25 -3.43 -3.08
C VAL A 328 -10.78 -3.12 -1.65
N MET A 329 -11.62 -3.41 -0.64
CA MET A 329 -11.25 -3.21 0.77
C MET A 329 -10.09 -4.10 1.24
N THR A 330 -9.74 -5.16 0.51
CA THR A 330 -8.59 -6.02 0.86
C THR A 330 -7.23 -5.34 0.62
N ASP A 331 -7.20 -4.19 -0.04
CA ASP A 331 -5.99 -3.55 -0.57
C ASP A 331 -5.15 -4.44 -1.53
N LEU A 332 -5.78 -5.51 -2.06
CA LEU A 332 -5.17 -6.34 -3.11
C LEU A 332 -5.64 -5.92 -4.52
N ILE A 333 -6.71 -5.14 -4.58
CA ILE A 333 -7.27 -4.56 -5.81
C ILE A 333 -7.33 -3.04 -5.67
N LEU A 334 -6.64 -2.35 -6.56
CA LEU A 334 -6.73 -0.91 -6.72
C LEU A 334 -7.95 -0.59 -7.59
N ARG A 335 -8.72 0.40 -7.19
CA ARG A 335 -9.87 0.89 -7.92
C ARG A 335 -9.62 2.29 -8.46
N VAL A 336 -9.76 2.46 -9.78
CA VAL A 336 -9.68 3.75 -10.46
C VAL A 336 -11.05 4.08 -11.04
N GLN A 337 -11.63 5.20 -10.63
CA GLN A 337 -12.96 5.62 -11.08
C GLN A 337 -12.89 6.34 -12.43
N LYS A 338 -14.00 6.34 -13.18
CA LYS A 338 -14.09 7.16 -14.38
C LYS A 338 -14.08 8.64 -14.00
N PHE A 339 -13.26 9.41 -14.71
CA PHE A 339 -13.17 10.85 -14.55
C PHE A 339 -14.54 11.54 -14.82
N THR A 340 -14.91 12.46 -13.98
CA THR A 340 -16.09 13.30 -14.13
C THR A 340 -15.77 14.73 -13.68
N HIS A 341 -16.09 15.69 -14.54
CA HIS A 341 -16.00 17.10 -14.18
C HIS A 341 -17.07 17.53 -13.17
N LYS A 342 -18.08 16.69 -12.94
CA LYS A 342 -19.18 16.90 -11.97
C LYS A 342 -19.19 15.75 -10.98
N PRO A 343 -18.53 15.87 -9.80
CA PRO A 343 -18.36 14.79 -8.83
C PRO A 343 -19.68 14.12 -8.40
N LEU A 344 -20.79 14.87 -8.36
CA LEU A 344 -22.12 14.36 -7.99
C LEU A 344 -22.77 13.44 -9.05
N ARG A 345 -22.15 13.26 -10.23
CA ARG A 345 -22.67 12.41 -11.32
C ARG A 345 -21.90 11.10 -11.51
N VAL A 346 -21.14 10.65 -10.51
CA VAL A 346 -20.45 9.36 -10.60
C VAL A 346 -21.49 8.24 -10.67
N LYS A 347 -21.63 7.62 -11.85
CA LYS A 347 -22.44 6.41 -11.99
C LYS A 347 -21.71 5.22 -11.40
N GLN A 348 -22.37 4.45 -10.56
CA GLN A 348 -21.87 3.14 -10.15
C GLN A 348 -21.60 2.28 -11.40
N GLY A 349 -20.43 1.66 -11.47
CA GLY A 349 -20.08 0.72 -12.53
C GLY A 349 -19.01 1.18 -13.52
N ASN A 350 -18.62 2.46 -13.54
CA ASN A 350 -17.54 2.94 -14.40
C ASN A 350 -16.22 2.96 -13.61
N ILE A 351 -15.65 1.79 -13.38
CA ILE A 351 -14.39 1.64 -12.65
C ILE A 351 -13.45 0.70 -13.40
N LYS A 352 -12.16 1.01 -13.37
CA LYS A 352 -11.09 0.08 -13.71
C LYS A 352 -10.51 -0.54 -12.44
N CYS A 353 -10.11 -1.80 -12.52
CA CYS A 353 -9.49 -2.54 -11.43
C CYS A 353 -8.09 -2.99 -11.80
N TYR A 354 -7.15 -2.84 -10.88
CA TYR A 354 -5.76 -3.26 -11.03
C TYR A 354 -5.34 -4.08 -9.82
N PRO A 355 -4.64 -5.22 -9.99
CA PRO A 355 -3.92 -5.84 -8.89
C PRO A 355 -2.95 -4.85 -8.24
N VAL A 356 -2.91 -4.83 -6.91
CA VAL A 356 -1.91 -4.02 -6.19
C VAL A 356 -0.49 -4.46 -6.49
N ASP A 357 -0.34 -5.72 -6.90
CA ASP A 357 0.93 -6.34 -7.16
C ASP A 357 0.81 -7.35 -8.31
N LEU A 358 1.70 -7.26 -9.30
CA LEU A 358 1.70 -8.12 -10.48
C LEU A 358 2.05 -9.58 -10.17
N ALA A 359 2.78 -9.85 -9.09
CA ALA A 359 3.06 -11.22 -8.68
C ALA A 359 1.77 -12.00 -8.32
N LEU A 360 0.71 -11.31 -7.85
CA LEU A 360 -0.60 -11.92 -7.64
C LEU A 360 -1.22 -12.41 -8.94
N ARG A 361 -1.12 -11.60 -10.01
CA ARG A 361 -1.54 -12.01 -11.35
C ARG A 361 -0.75 -13.20 -11.85
N ASN A 362 0.56 -13.13 -11.69
CA ASN A 362 1.45 -14.21 -12.11
C ASN A 362 1.12 -15.53 -11.37
N ALA A 363 0.81 -15.43 -10.08
CA ALA A 363 0.42 -16.58 -9.25
C ALA A 363 -0.91 -17.22 -9.70
N VAL A 364 -1.96 -16.41 -9.93
CA VAL A 364 -3.28 -16.94 -10.33
C VAL A 364 -3.26 -17.52 -11.76
N LEU A 365 -2.42 -16.97 -12.66
CA LEU A 365 -2.25 -17.48 -14.03
C LEU A 365 -1.16 -18.56 -14.15
N LYS A 366 -0.46 -18.86 -13.04
CA LYS A 366 0.66 -19.81 -12.99
C LYS A 366 1.76 -19.49 -14.02
N THR A 367 2.05 -18.19 -14.19
CA THR A 367 3.07 -17.69 -15.10
C THR A 367 4.19 -17.02 -14.30
N TRP A 368 5.43 -17.45 -14.50
CA TRP A 368 6.59 -16.93 -13.78
C TRP A 368 7.78 -16.75 -14.72
N GLN A 369 7.61 -15.86 -15.68
CA GLN A 369 8.61 -15.59 -16.71
C GLN A 369 8.91 -14.09 -16.80
N ASP A 370 9.99 -13.76 -17.51
CA ASP A 370 10.30 -12.37 -17.84
C ASP A 370 9.49 -11.94 -19.06
N PHE A 371 8.57 -11.00 -18.85
CA PHE A 371 7.73 -10.43 -19.88
C PHE A 371 8.32 -9.16 -20.51
N THR A 372 9.51 -8.72 -20.10
CA THR A 372 10.07 -7.44 -20.58
C THR A 372 10.35 -7.43 -22.09
N ALA A 373 10.51 -8.61 -22.70
CA ALA A 373 10.65 -8.77 -24.15
C ALA A 373 9.32 -8.82 -24.91
N ASP A 374 8.19 -9.08 -24.24
CA ASP A 374 6.86 -9.15 -24.84
C ASP A 374 6.18 -7.77 -24.79
N PRO A 375 5.99 -7.06 -25.94
CA PRO A 375 5.46 -5.69 -25.93
C PRO A 375 4.00 -5.61 -25.46
N ASP A 376 3.18 -6.64 -25.70
CA ASP A 376 1.76 -6.64 -25.34
C ASP A 376 1.59 -6.85 -23.86
N MET A 377 2.29 -7.82 -23.30
CA MET A 377 2.31 -8.07 -21.86
C MET A 377 2.91 -6.90 -21.10
N MET A 378 4.00 -6.31 -21.61
CA MET A 378 4.60 -5.15 -20.95
C MET A 378 3.73 -3.89 -21.05
N GLY A 379 2.90 -3.74 -22.07
CA GLY A 379 1.89 -2.67 -22.12
C GLY A 379 0.92 -2.77 -20.95
N LEU A 380 0.35 -3.95 -20.75
CA LEU A 380 -0.55 -4.26 -19.64
C LEU A 380 0.14 -4.05 -18.26
N TYR A 381 1.39 -4.50 -18.15
CA TYR A 381 2.15 -4.38 -16.91
C TYR A 381 2.56 -2.93 -16.60
N ALA A 382 2.94 -2.17 -17.61
CA ALA A 382 3.30 -0.76 -17.45
C ALA A 382 2.12 0.08 -16.93
N GLU A 383 0.92 -0.14 -17.47
CA GLU A 383 -0.30 0.52 -16.97
C GLU A 383 -0.59 0.13 -15.51
N ASN A 384 -0.48 -1.16 -15.17
CA ASN A 384 -0.65 -1.61 -13.77
C ASN A 384 0.41 -1.02 -12.83
N LEU A 385 1.67 -0.99 -13.24
CA LEU A 385 2.75 -0.39 -12.44
C LEU A 385 2.54 1.11 -12.25
N ALA A 386 2.06 1.81 -13.27
CA ALA A 386 1.69 3.22 -13.16
C ALA A 386 0.51 3.42 -12.19
N ALA A 387 -0.54 2.60 -12.27
CA ALA A 387 -1.64 2.62 -11.30
C ALA A 387 -1.14 2.40 -9.87
N ARG A 388 -0.26 1.42 -9.68
CA ARG A 388 0.36 1.13 -8.37
C ARG A 388 1.22 2.28 -7.89
N GLN A 389 2.00 2.93 -8.76
CA GLN A 389 2.80 4.09 -8.39
C GLN A 389 1.92 5.27 -8.01
N LEU A 390 0.92 5.60 -8.82
CA LEU A 390 -0.03 6.68 -8.52
C LEU A 390 -0.77 6.46 -7.21
N SER A 391 -1.05 5.21 -6.82
CA SER A 391 -1.67 4.91 -5.51
C SER A 391 -0.81 5.32 -4.30
N THR A 392 0.47 5.64 -4.50
CA THR A 392 1.34 6.21 -3.46
C THR A 392 1.19 7.74 -3.30
N TRP A 393 0.54 8.40 -4.25
CA TRP A 393 0.30 9.84 -4.23
C TRP A 393 -0.96 10.13 -3.40
N THR A 394 -0.88 9.98 -2.10
CA THR A 394 -2.05 9.85 -1.23
C THR A 394 -2.63 11.15 -0.68
N GLU A 395 -1.97 12.29 -0.83
CA GLU A 395 -2.41 13.51 -0.16
C GLU A 395 -3.10 14.48 -1.13
N ALA A 396 -4.40 14.75 -0.89
CA ALA A 396 -5.22 15.70 -1.63
C ALA A 396 -5.30 15.46 -3.16
N ILE A 397 -5.22 14.19 -3.59
CA ILE A 397 -5.19 13.79 -4.99
C ILE A 397 -6.24 12.71 -5.24
N ASP A 398 -7.04 12.91 -6.30
CA ASP A 398 -7.94 11.90 -6.83
C ASP A 398 -7.39 11.34 -8.14
N ILE A 399 -7.39 10.01 -8.27
CA ILE A 399 -6.95 9.31 -9.49
C ILE A 399 -8.17 8.74 -10.20
N SER A 400 -8.31 9.07 -11.46
CA SER A 400 -9.40 8.60 -12.33
C SER A 400 -8.89 8.24 -13.72
N PHE A 401 -9.68 7.54 -14.53
CA PHE A 401 -9.41 7.32 -15.95
C PHE A 401 -10.44 8.09 -16.80
N TYR A 402 -10.02 8.53 -17.98
CA TYR A 402 -10.95 9.21 -18.91
C TYR A 402 -11.27 8.32 -20.09
N ARG A 403 -12.57 8.20 -20.41
CA ARG A 403 -13.05 7.55 -21.63
C ARG A 403 -14.29 8.24 -22.15
N GLU A 404 -14.22 8.71 -23.39
CA GLU A 404 -15.32 9.32 -24.13
C GLU A 404 -15.29 8.86 -25.58
N LYS A 405 -16.33 8.14 -26.02
CA LYS A 405 -16.38 7.51 -27.36
C LYS A 405 -15.13 6.65 -27.60
N ASN A 406 -14.30 7.03 -28.57
CA ASN A 406 -13.07 6.33 -28.95
C ASN A 406 -11.80 6.95 -28.34
N THR A 407 -11.95 7.92 -27.44
CA THR A 407 -10.84 8.60 -26.78
C THR A 407 -10.69 8.10 -25.36
N GLU A 408 -9.49 7.70 -24.99
CA GLU A 408 -9.13 7.24 -23.66
C GLU A 408 -7.86 7.92 -23.18
N VAL A 409 -7.79 8.22 -21.89
CA VAL A 409 -6.56 8.58 -21.15
C VAL A 409 -6.50 7.68 -19.94
N ASP A 410 -5.38 6.98 -19.76
CA ASP A 410 -5.23 5.92 -18.76
C ASP A 410 -5.45 6.45 -17.34
N PHE A 411 -4.86 7.60 -17.01
CA PHE A 411 -5.04 8.24 -15.71
C PHE A 411 -5.21 9.74 -15.83
N VAL A 412 -6.06 10.30 -14.98
CA VAL A 412 -6.22 11.73 -14.74
C VAL A 412 -6.06 11.96 -13.26
N VAL A 413 -4.99 12.64 -12.87
CA VAL A 413 -4.76 13.07 -11.50
C VAL A 413 -5.43 14.40 -11.29
N THR A 414 -6.37 14.46 -10.34
CA THR A 414 -7.05 15.71 -9.93
C THR A 414 -6.44 16.18 -8.61
N HIS A 415 -6.02 17.46 -8.56
CA HIS A 415 -5.41 18.07 -7.39
C HIS A 415 -5.76 19.55 -7.26
N GLY A 416 -5.52 20.16 -6.09
CA GLY A 416 -5.71 21.59 -5.88
C GLY A 416 -7.10 22.14 -6.29
N GLY A 417 -8.13 21.31 -6.15
CA GLY A 417 -9.53 21.67 -6.41
C GLY A 417 -10.01 21.36 -7.83
N ASN A 418 -9.35 21.83 -8.89
CA ASN A 418 -9.76 21.62 -10.29
C ASN A 418 -8.60 21.59 -11.29
N LYS A 419 -7.39 21.30 -10.82
CA LYS A 419 -6.25 21.07 -11.70
C LYS A 419 -6.20 19.60 -12.12
N TYR A 420 -5.83 19.33 -13.35
CA TYR A 420 -5.80 18.00 -13.93
C TYR A 420 -4.45 17.71 -14.56
N LEU A 421 -3.80 16.63 -14.16
CA LEU A 421 -2.64 16.10 -14.84
C LEU A 421 -3.06 14.81 -15.57
N PRO A 422 -3.26 14.83 -16.90
CA PRO A 422 -3.54 13.64 -17.67
C PRO A 422 -2.25 12.86 -17.91
N ILE A 423 -2.33 11.53 -17.76
CA ILE A 423 -1.20 10.60 -17.88
C ILE A 423 -1.61 9.47 -18.81
N GLU A 424 -0.83 9.26 -19.86
CA GLU A 424 -0.97 8.15 -20.80
C GLU A 424 0.23 7.21 -20.64
N VAL A 425 -0.01 5.90 -20.65
CA VAL A 425 1.05 4.88 -20.53
C VAL A 425 1.20 4.15 -21.86
N LYS A 426 2.34 4.32 -22.53
CA LYS A 426 2.60 3.72 -23.85
C LYS A 426 3.85 2.87 -23.87
N HIS A 427 3.67 1.62 -24.21
CA HIS A 427 4.77 0.66 -24.31
C HIS A 427 5.18 0.34 -25.76
N ARG A 428 4.40 0.78 -26.78
CA ARG A 428 4.67 0.60 -28.21
C ARG A 428 5.21 1.86 -28.86
N LYS A 429 5.98 1.71 -29.97
CA LYS A 429 6.43 2.82 -30.82
C LYS A 429 5.33 3.23 -31.81
N GLY A 430 5.10 4.53 -32.00
CA GLY A 430 4.25 5.07 -33.06
C GLY A 430 3.81 6.51 -32.84
N LYS A 431 3.66 7.29 -33.93
CA LYS A 431 3.24 8.72 -33.91
C LYS A 431 1.78 8.96 -33.47
N GLU A 432 0.90 7.95 -33.55
CA GLU A 432 -0.53 8.10 -33.19
C GLU A 432 -0.81 8.02 -31.68
N MET A 433 0.23 7.93 -30.85
CA MET A 433 0.14 7.57 -29.45
C MET A 433 -0.37 8.69 -28.53
N THR A 434 -0.44 9.93 -29.02
CA THR A 434 -0.82 11.11 -28.20
C THR A 434 -2.23 11.64 -28.46
N SER A 435 -3.00 11.02 -29.36
CA SER A 435 -4.31 11.55 -29.77
C SER A 435 -5.31 11.68 -28.61
N GLY A 436 -5.36 10.69 -27.72
CA GLY A 436 -6.21 10.70 -26.52
C GLY A 436 -5.80 11.81 -25.56
N LEU A 437 -4.51 11.89 -25.26
CA LEU A 437 -3.93 12.87 -24.37
C LEU A 437 -4.13 14.31 -24.92
N LYS A 438 -3.79 14.54 -26.20
CA LYS A 438 -4.01 15.86 -26.87
C LYS A 438 -5.49 16.24 -26.91
N HIS A 439 -6.39 15.29 -27.17
CA HIS A 439 -7.84 15.56 -27.13
C HIS A 439 -8.28 16.00 -25.74
N PHE A 440 -7.87 15.30 -24.69
CA PHE A 440 -8.18 15.65 -23.32
C PHE A 440 -7.61 17.03 -22.95
N MET A 441 -6.33 17.27 -23.23
CA MET A 441 -5.68 18.56 -22.98
C MET A 441 -6.43 19.71 -23.67
N LYS A 442 -6.78 19.56 -24.95
CA LYS A 442 -7.57 20.56 -25.70
C LYS A 442 -8.94 20.80 -25.07
N LYS A 443 -9.66 19.71 -24.71
CA LYS A 443 -11.02 19.78 -24.13
C LYS A 443 -11.05 20.52 -22.80
N PHE A 444 -10.04 20.29 -21.94
CA PHE A 444 -9.95 20.89 -20.61
C PHE A 444 -9.01 22.12 -20.56
N ARG A 445 -8.51 22.56 -21.71
CA ARG A 445 -7.62 23.74 -21.87
C ARG A 445 -6.35 23.61 -21.01
N LEU A 446 -5.73 22.45 -21.06
CA LEU A 446 -4.48 22.15 -20.33
C LEU A 446 -3.29 22.41 -21.24
N SER A 447 -2.23 22.96 -20.67
CA SER A 447 -0.94 23.19 -21.34
C SER A 447 0.05 22.04 -21.14
N PHE A 448 -0.24 21.13 -20.21
CA PHE A 448 0.69 20.09 -19.79
C PHE A 448 0.02 18.73 -19.66
N GLY A 449 0.75 17.68 -20.05
CA GLY A 449 0.36 16.29 -19.90
C GLY A 449 1.60 15.38 -19.82
N LEU A 450 1.41 14.16 -19.30
CA LEU A 450 2.49 13.21 -19.09
C LEU A 450 2.30 11.96 -19.93
N MET A 451 3.34 11.51 -20.60
CA MET A 451 3.40 10.22 -21.28
C MET A 451 4.47 9.34 -20.64
N VAL A 452 4.05 8.25 -19.99
CA VAL A 452 4.95 7.25 -19.44
C VAL A 452 5.30 6.24 -20.52
N THR A 453 6.59 6.11 -20.85
CA THR A 453 7.06 5.32 -21.99
C THR A 453 8.00 4.19 -21.58
N ARG A 454 8.10 3.17 -22.45
CA ARG A 454 9.13 2.13 -22.31
C ARG A 454 10.53 2.71 -22.54
N GLU A 455 10.64 3.66 -23.47
CA GLU A 455 11.91 4.06 -24.04
C GLU A 455 12.69 5.06 -23.19
N ARG A 456 13.93 5.21 -23.57
CA ARG A 456 14.95 5.95 -22.85
C ARG A 456 14.87 7.47 -23.05
N GLN A 457 14.03 7.93 -23.97
CA GLN A 457 14.02 9.33 -24.37
C GLN A 457 13.14 10.14 -23.41
N ILE A 458 13.79 11.02 -22.70
CA ILE A 458 13.16 12.09 -21.96
C ILE A 458 12.99 13.23 -22.95
N LEU A 459 11.76 13.65 -23.19
CA LEU A 459 11.43 14.63 -24.24
C LEU A 459 10.21 15.43 -23.81
N LEU A 460 10.24 16.73 -24.08
CA LEU A 460 9.10 17.62 -23.95
C LEU A 460 8.71 18.11 -25.34
N GLU A 461 7.54 17.75 -25.83
CA GLU A 461 7.03 18.15 -27.15
C GLU A 461 5.52 18.44 -27.06
N ASP A 462 5.05 19.55 -27.62
CA ASP A 462 3.65 19.99 -27.61
C ASP A 462 3.01 20.00 -26.19
N GLY A 463 3.78 20.33 -25.16
CA GLY A 463 3.31 20.32 -23.78
C GLY A 463 3.21 18.93 -23.15
N ILE A 464 3.67 17.87 -23.84
CA ILE A 464 3.68 16.51 -23.35
C ILE A 464 5.10 16.13 -22.95
N LEU A 465 5.29 15.82 -21.66
CA LEU A 465 6.55 15.32 -21.13
C LEU A 465 6.60 13.80 -21.20
N CYS A 466 7.53 13.25 -21.97
CA CYS A 466 7.79 11.82 -22.04
C CYS A 466 8.73 11.39 -20.91
N VAL A 467 8.28 10.45 -20.07
CA VAL A 467 9.03 9.94 -18.93
C VAL A 467 9.20 8.43 -19.04
N PRO A 468 10.42 7.91 -19.05
CA PRO A 468 10.66 6.46 -18.97
C PRO A 468 10.01 5.84 -17.73
N LEU A 469 9.31 4.71 -17.90
CA LEU A 469 8.60 4.01 -16.82
C LEU A 469 9.47 3.83 -15.56
N ARG A 470 10.74 3.42 -15.72
CA ARG A 470 11.64 3.24 -14.58
C ARG A 470 11.85 4.51 -13.75
N TYR A 471 11.89 5.69 -14.40
CA TYR A 471 12.04 6.96 -13.68
C TYR A 471 10.74 7.42 -13.06
N PHE A 472 9.62 7.20 -13.75
CA PHE A 472 8.30 7.41 -13.16
C PHE A 472 8.12 6.59 -11.87
N LEU A 473 8.51 5.32 -11.87
CA LEU A 473 8.41 4.44 -10.70
C LEU A 473 9.42 4.75 -9.58
N LEU A 474 10.57 5.37 -9.90
CA LEU A 474 11.62 5.69 -8.92
C LEU A 474 11.43 7.07 -8.28
N ALA A 475 10.96 8.04 -9.05
CA ALA A 475 11.08 9.46 -8.73
C ALA A 475 9.75 10.14 -8.37
N THR A 476 8.63 9.42 -8.36
CA THR A 476 7.32 10.04 -8.08
C THR A 476 6.58 9.47 -6.86
#